data_fd458d2ec61fd56cb7d004401ec13181
#
_entry.id   fd458d2ec61fd56cb7d004401ec13181
#
_cell.length_a   1.000
_cell.length_b   1.000
_cell.length_c   1.000
_cell.angle_alpha   90.00
_cell.angle_beta   90.00
_cell.angle_gamma   90.00
#
_symmetry.space_group_name_H-M   'P 1'
#
loop_
_entity.id
_entity.type
_entity.pdbx_description
1 polymer ?
#
loop_
_entity_poly.entity_id
_entity_poly.type
_entity_poly.pdbx_seq_one_letter_code
_entity_poly.pdbx_strand_id
1 'polypeptide(L)'
;MAHIPLGYKIVDGCAVVDEPTVEQIKATYRYYFEGKSLVDAAKEAGFKMNHATVKRMLSNKKYLGTDYYPQIIDEETIERFQEELTRRAGNLGRLDRKSKERNITIPTSFRFKPAELTFADPFEQAEYIYSLIESEE
;
A
#
# COMPACT_ATOMS: atom_id res chain seq x y z
N MET A 1 -17.05 11.63 -5.27
CA MET A 1 -18.08 10.78 -4.63
C MET A 1 -17.60 10.37 -3.25
N ALA A 2 -18.43 10.54 -2.24
CA ALA A 2 -18.10 10.03 -0.90
C ALA A 2 -18.21 8.49 -0.93
N HIS A 3 -17.11 7.80 -0.67
CA HIS A 3 -17.11 6.35 -0.60
C HIS A 3 -17.69 5.90 0.75
N ILE A 4 -18.69 5.02 0.71
CA ILE A 4 -19.26 4.43 1.93
C ILE A 4 -18.21 3.51 2.55
N PRO A 5 -17.86 3.68 3.85
CA PRO A 5 -16.93 2.77 4.51
C PRO A 5 -17.49 1.35 4.56
N LEU A 6 -16.59 0.37 4.47
CA LEU A 6 -16.96 -1.02 4.63
C LEU A 6 -17.60 -1.26 6.00
N GLY A 7 -18.61 -2.10 6.10
CA GLY A 7 -19.38 -2.33 7.33
C GLY A 7 -20.65 -1.48 7.46
N TYR A 8 -20.85 -0.57 6.53
CA TYR A 8 -22.06 0.26 6.47
C TYR A 8 -22.74 0.17 5.11
N LYS A 9 -24.05 0.34 5.12
CA LYS A 9 -24.87 0.55 3.95
C LYS A 9 -25.78 1.76 4.18
N ILE A 10 -26.22 2.40 3.12
CA ILE A 10 -27.14 3.54 3.18
C ILE A 10 -28.55 3.04 2.89
N VAL A 11 -29.44 3.29 3.82
CA VAL A 11 -30.86 3.00 3.71
C VAL A 11 -31.63 4.27 4.04
N ASP A 12 -32.45 4.73 3.13
CA ASP A 12 -33.26 5.95 3.26
C ASP A 12 -32.43 7.20 3.68
N GLY A 13 -31.20 7.32 3.17
CA GLY A 13 -30.30 8.43 3.49
C GLY A 13 -29.55 8.30 4.82
N CYS A 14 -29.77 7.24 5.58
CA CYS A 14 -29.12 6.99 6.87
C CYS A 14 -28.07 5.86 6.73
N ALA A 15 -26.96 5.99 7.43
CA ALA A 15 -25.98 4.92 7.55
C ALA A 15 -26.48 3.83 8.51
N VAL A 16 -26.58 2.62 8.01
CA VAL A 16 -27.01 1.44 8.76
C VAL A 16 -25.85 0.44 8.79
N VAL A 17 -25.71 -0.27 9.91
CA VAL A 17 -24.69 -1.31 10.09
C VAL A 17 -25.00 -2.49 9.17
N ASP A 18 -23.99 -2.98 8.45
CA ASP A 18 -24.05 -4.21 7.66
C ASP A 18 -23.43 -5.36 8.47
N GLU A 19 -24.26 -6.03 9.27
CA GLU A 19 -23.84 -7.03 10.26
C GLU A 19 -22.87 -8.09 9.70
N PRO A 20 -23.12 -8.72 8.53
CA PRO A 20 -22.19 -9.72 8.01
C PRO A 20 -20.79 -9.15 7.75
N THR A 21 -20.71 -7.95 7.22
CA THR A 21 -19.44 -7.27 6.93
C THR A 21 -18.75 -6.83 8.22
N VAL A 22 -19.50 -6.39 9.22
CA VAL A 22 -18.96 -6.00 10.54
C VAL A 22 -18.35 -7.21 11.25
N GLU A 23 -19.02 -8.37 11.20
CA GLU A 23 -18.46 -9.60 11.77
C GLU A 23 -17.14 -10.01 11.09
N GLN A 24 -17.02 -9.83 9.78
CA GLN A 24 -15.75 -10.04 9.06
C GLN A 24 -14.67 -9.05 9.48
N ILE A 25 -15.02 -7.78 9.71
CA ILE A 25 -14.07 -6.76 10.19
C ILE A 25 -13.58 -7.14 11.60
N LYS A 26 -14.47 -7.49 12.52
CA LYS A 26 -14.13 -7.95 13.88
C LYS A 26 -13.26 -9.21 13.85
N ALA A 27 -13.58 -10.16 12.98
CA ALA A 27 -12.77 -11.36 12.78
C ALA A 27 -11.35 -11.02 12.28
N THR A 28 -11.21 -10.01 11.41
CA THR A 28 -9.89 -9.55 10.92
C THR A 28 -9.04 -9.01 12.07
N TYR A 29 -9.60 -8.20 12.96
CA TYR A 29 -8.89 -7.74 14.18
C TYR A 29 -8.45 -8.93 15.03
N ARG A 30 -9.33 -9.88 15.29
CA ARG A 30 -9.03 -11.06 16.12
C ARG A 30 -7.87 -11.86 15.52
N TYR A 31 -7.92 -12.21 14.24
CA TYR A 31 -6.85 -12.96 13.57
C TYR A 31 -5.52 -12.20 13.53
N TYR A 32 -5.58 -10.88 13.39
CA TYR A 32 -4.39 -10.05 13.47
C TYR A 32 -3.75 -10.09 14.87
N PHE A 33 -4.54 -10.00 15.93
CA PHE A 33 -4.05 -10.10 17.30
C PHE A 33 -3.54 -11.51 17.67
N GLU A 34 -4.01 -12.54 16.99
CA GLU A 34 -3.48 -13.91 17.11
C GLU A 34 -2.09 -14.07 16.46
N GLY A 35 -1.58 -13.06 15.77
CA GLY A 35 -0.24 -13.04 15.21
C GLY A 35 -0.17 -13.14 13.69
N LYS A 36 -1.29 -13.24 12.98
CA LYS A 36 -1.32 -13.31 11.52
C LYS A 36 -0.91 -11.98 10.87
N SER A 37 -0.48 -12.04 9.61
CA SER A 37 -0.27 -10.84 8.82
C SER A 37 -1.61 -10.14 8.53
N LEU A 38 -1.58 -8.85 8.18
CA LEU A 38 -2.80 -8.12 7.81
C LEU A 38 -3.56 -8.77 6.65
N VAL A 39 -2.82 -9.25 5.64
CA VAL A 39 -3.41 -9.88 4.46
C VAL A 39 -4.02 -11.25 4.81
N ASP A 40 -3.32 -12.06 5.60
CA ASP A 40 -3.81 -13.38 5.99
C ASP A 40 -5.02 -13.27 6.94
N ALA A 41 -4.98 -12.32 7.89
CA ALA A 41 -6.10 -12.03 8.77
C ALA A 41 -7.36 -11.63 7.98
N ALA A 42 -7.22 -10.75 7.00
CA ALA A 42 -8.32 -10.34 6.14
C ALA A 42 -8.82 -11.49 5.25
N LYS A 43 -7.91 -12.30 4.70
CA LYS A 43 -8.25 -13.46 3.87
C LYS A 43 -9.05 -14.50 4.64
N GLU A 44 -8.67 -14.81 5.87
CA GLU A 44 -9.41 -15.74 6.72
C GLU A 44 -10.77 -15.20 7.17
N ALA A 45 -10.89 -13.88 7.32
CA ALA A 45 -12.16 -13.22 7.57
C ALA A 45 -13.08 -13.15 6.33
N GLY A 46 -12.58 -13.56 5.13
CA GLY A 46 -13.34 -13.58 3.88
C GLY A 46 -13.10 -12.39 2.95
N PHE A 47 -12.12 -11.53 3.25
CA PHE A 47 -11.75 -10.40 2.39
C PHE A 47 -10.60 -10.75 1.45
N LYS A 48 -10.69 -10.28 0.20
CA LYS A 48 -9.57 -10.29 -0.77
C LYS A 48 -9.04 -8.87 -0.92
N MET A 49 -8.12 -8.49 -0.06
CA MET A 49 -7.57 -7.13 -0.02
C MET A 49 -6.05 -7.16 0.09
N ASN A 50 -5.41 -6.12 -0.44
CA ASN A 50 -3.98 -5.92 -0.24
C ASN A 50 -3.67 -5.32 1.15
N HIS A 51 -2.40 -5.39 1.55
CA HIS A 51 -1.92 -4.90 2.84
C HIS A 51 -2.33 -3.45 3.15
N ALA A 52 -2.20 -2.54 2.18
CA ALA A 52 -2.52 -1.13 2.38
C ALA A 52 -4.02 -0.90 2.61
N THR A 53 -4.87 -1.64 1.90
CA THR A 53 -6.33 -1.56 2.04
C THR A 53 -6.78 -2.09 3.39
N VAL A 54 -6.26 -3.24 3.82
CA VAL A 54 -6.56 -3.82 5.15
C VAL A 54 -6.12 -2.86 6.26
N LYS A 55 -4.90 -2.33 6.18
CA LYS A 55 -4.40 -1.36 7.17
C LYS A 55 -5.29 -0.12 7.24
N ARG A 56 -5.71 0.42 6.09
CA ARG A 56 -6.60 1.59 6.03
C ARG A 56 -7.98 1.28 6.61
N MET A 57 -8.52 0.09 6.32
CA MET A 57 -9.79 -0.38 6.86
C MET A 57 -9.74 -0.45 8.39
N LEU A 58 -8.77 -1.15 8.96
CA LEU A 58 -8.63 -1.33 10.40
C LEU A 58 -8.23 -0.04 11.15
N SER A 59 -7.69 0.95 10.46
CA SER A 59 -7.36 2.27 11.03
C SER A 59 -8.48 3.31 10.84
N ASN A 60 -9.64 2.91 10.35
CA ASN A 60 -10.72 3.84 10.02
C ASN A 60 -11.43 4.34 11.28
N LYS A 61 -11.23 5.63 11.61
CA LYS A 61 -11.84 6.27 12.78
C LYS A 61 -13.39 6.37 12.73
N LYS A 62 -13.99 6.22 11.55
CA LYS A 62 -15.46 6.21 11.41
C LYS A 62 -16.10 5.02 12.14
N TYR A 63 -15.34 3.95 12.36
CA TYR A 63 -15.81 2.79 13.11
C TYR A 63 -16.02 3.05 14.60
N LEU A 64 -15.43 4.13 15.13
CA LEU A 64 -15.67 4.59 16.51
C LEU A 64 -17.03 5.25 16.70
N GLY A 65 -17.74 5.49 15.62
CA GLY A 65 -18.98 6.25 15.61
C GLY A 65 -18.77 7.73 15.29
N THR A 66 -19.68 8.28 14.54
CA THR A 66 -19.80 9.70 14.22
C THR A 66 -21.27 10.07 14.28
N ASP A 67 -21.61 11.36 14.10
CA ASP A 67 -23.01 11.80 14.05
C ASP A 67 -23.82 11.08 12.96
N TYR A 68 -23.14 10.56 11.92
CA TYR A 68 -23.77 9.89 10.79
C TYR A 68 -23.56 8.36 10.79
N TYR A 69 -22.38 7.89 11.23
CA TYR A 69 -22.05 6.45 11.24
C TYR A 69 -22.17 5.87 12.64
N PRO A 70 -22.98 4.81 12.87
CA PRO A 70 -23.02 4.11 14.13
C PRO A 70 -21.66 3.52 14.52
N GLN A 71 -21.38 3.42 15.79
CA GLN A 71 -20.18 2.75 16.32
C GLN A 71 -20.27 1.24 16.05
N ILE A 72 -19.21 0.65 15.51
CA ILE A 72 -19.06 -0.80 15.29
C ILE A 72 -17.81 -1.39 15.93
N ILE A 73 -16.81 -0.58 16.25
CA ILE A 73 -15.56 -1.00 16.89
C ILE A 73 -15.29 -0.10 18.08
N ASP A 74 -14.79 -0.69 19.18
CA ASP A 74 -14.40 0.03 20.38
C ASP A 74 -13.09 0.79 20.19
N GLU A 75 -12.93 1.92 20.87
CA GLU A 75 -11.72 2.71 20.86
C GLU A 75 -10.50 1.90 21.30
N GLU A 76 -10.64 1.11 22.37
CA GLU A 76 -9.60 0.21 22.87
C GLU A 76 -9.08 -0.76 21.78
N THR A 77 -9.96 -1.29 20.94
CA THR A 77 -9.57 -2.19 19.84
C THR A 77 -8.73 -1.49 18.79
N ILE A 78 -9.09 -0.25 18.44
CA ILE A 78 -8.33 0.54 17.46
C ILE A 78 -6.99 0.98 18.04
N GLU A 79 -6.92 1.42 19.28
CA GLU A 79 -5.67 1.77 19.97
C GLU A 79 -4.74 0.56 20.06
N ARG A 80 -5.23 -0.58 20.51
CA ARG A 80 -4.49 -1.84 20.56
C ARG A 80 -3.97 -2.24 19.17
N PHE A 81 -4.73 -2.01 18.13
CA PHE A 81 -4.30 -2.25 16.75
C PHE A 81 -3.13 -1.34 16.35
N GLN A 82 -3.18 -0.04 16.67
CA GLN A 82 -2.11 0.90 16.40
C GLN A 82 -0.82 0.55 17.17
N GLU A 83 -0.96 0.18 18.44
CA GLU A 83 0.17 -0.28 19.26
C GLU A 83 0.82 -1.52 18.66
N GLU A 84 0.04 -2.51 18.25
CA GLU A 84 0.54 -3.74 17.64
C GLU A 84 1.22 -3.47 16.28
N LEU A 85 0.70 -2.56 15.46
CA LEU A 85 1.36 -2.11 14.24
C LEU A 85 2.74 -1.51 14.54
N THR A 86 2.81 -0.63 15.53
CA THR A 86 4.05 0.04 15.95
C THR A 86 5.04 -0.97 16.51
N ARG A 87 4.58 -1.89 17.36
CA ARG A 87 5.41 -2.97 17.94
C ARG A 87 6.03 -3.84 16.84
N ARG A 88 5.22 -4.29 15.88
CA ARG A 88 5.72 -5.10 14.74
C ARG A 88 6.68 -4.34 13.85
N ALA A 89 6.41 -3.06 13.58
CA ALA A 89 7.32 -2.20 12.81
C ALA A 89 8.65 -1.99 13.54
N GLY A 90 8.63 -1.83 14.86
CA GLY A 90 9.82 -1.73 15.70
C GLY A 90 10.68 -2.99 15.67
N ASN A 91 10.06 -4.16 15.83
CA ASN A 91 10.75 -5.46 15.76
C ASN A 91 11.42 -5.70 14.38
N LEU A 92 10.89 -5.10 13.32
CA LEU A 92 11.47 -5.16 11.98
C LEU A 92 12.44 -4.01 11.67
N GLY A 93 12.76 -3.15 12.63
CA GLY A 93 13.66 -2.02 12.46
C GLY A 93 13.17 -0.97 11.46
N ARG A 94 11.84 -0.81 11.32
CA ARG A 94 11.25 0.07 10.30
C ARG A 94 10.87 1.46 10.81
N LEU A 95 10.89 1.69 12.13
CA LEU A 95 10.48 2.97 12.74
C LEU A 95 11.43 4.11 12.38
N ASP A 96 12.76 3.84 12.39
CA ASP A 96 13.80 4.84 12.17
C ASP A 96 14.51 4.68 10.81
N ARG A 97 13.87 4.03 9.87
CA ARG A 97 14.48 3.79 8.56
C ARG A 97 14.58 5.09 7.77
N LYS A 98 15.74 5.72 7.81
CA LYS A 98 16.08 6.84 6.94
C LYS A 98 16.20 6.34 5.50
N SER A 99 15.52 6.99 4.59
CA SER A 99 15.73 6.81 3.15
C SER A 99 17.17 7.17 2.82
N LYS A 100 17.91 6.27 2.16
CA LYS A 100 19.21 6.66 1.60
C LYS A 100 18.94 7.68 0.50
N GLU A 101 19.47 8.88 0.65
CA GLU A 101 19.51 9.85 -0.44
C GLU A 101 20.30 9.23 -1.58
N ARG A 102 19.63 9.04 -2.69
CA ARG A 102 20.31 8.65 -3.94
C ARG A 102 20.78 9.93 -4.60
N ASN A 103 22.06 10.21 -4.55
CA ASN A 103 22.65 11.21 -5.41
C ASN A 103 22.64 10.67 -6.84
N ILE A 104 21.59 11.00 -7.56
CA ILE A 104 21.48 10.66 -8.99
C ILE A 104 22.15 11.81 -9.75
N THR A 105 23.37 11.57 -10.20
CA THR A 105 24.03 12.47 -11.15
C THR A 105 23.47 12.15 -12.52
N ILE A 106 22.75 13.09 -13.11
CA ILE A 106 22.23 12.98 -14.46
C ILE A 106 23.30 13.51 -15.40
N PRO A 107 23.90 12.68 -16.28
CA PRO A 107 24.87 13.16 -17.26
C PRO A 107 24.20 14.18 -18.19
N THR A 108 24.87 15.28 -18.46
CA THR A 108 24.41 16.33 -19.37
C THR A 108 25.24 16.42 -20.63
N SER A 109 26.40 15.76 -20.65
CA SER A 109 27.31 15.73 -21.79
C SER A 109 27.52 14.29 -22.25
N PHE A 110 27.48 14.08 -23.55
CA PHE A 110 27.61 12.76 -24.18
C PHE A 110 28.59 12.83 -25.34
N ARG A 111 29.32 11.76 -25.56
CA ARG A 111 30.18 11.57 -26.73
C ARG A 111 29.86 10.31 -27.47
N PHE A 112 30.16 10.30 -28.78
CA PHE A 112 30.09 9.10 -29.59
C PHE A 112 31.47 8.45 -29.74
N LYS A 113 31.50 7.13 -29.66
CA LYS A 113 32.62 6.35 -30.15
C LYS A 113 32.58 6.33 -31.70
N PRO A 114 33.74 6.16 -32.37
CA PRO A 114 33.76 5.96 -33.83
C PRO A 114 32.86 4.80 -34.23
N ALA A 115 31.97 5.00 -35.18
CA ALA A 115 31.07 4.00 -35.71
C ALA A 115 31.47 3.55 -37.11
N GLU A 116 31.32 2.27 -37.38
CA GLU A 116 31.51 1.68 -38.70
C GLU A 116 30.13 1.21 -39.21
N LEU A 117 29.97 1.27 -40.55
CA LEU A 117 28.79 0.72 -41.22
C LEU A 117 28.97 -0.81 -41.33
N THR A 118 28.46 -1.54 -40.36
CA THR A 118 28.65 -2.99 -40.23
C THR A 118 27.38 -3.82 -40.47
N PHE A 119 26.22 -3.21 -40.44
CA PHE A 119 24.94 -3.90 -40.59
C PHE A 119 24.21 -3.47 -41.86
N ALA A 120 23.64 -4.47 -42.57
CA ALA A 120 22.81 -4.23 -43.74
C ALA A 120 21.40 -3.76 -43.40
N ASP A 121 20.89 -4.19 -42.23
CA ASP A 121 19.60 -3.75 -41.73
C ASP A 121 19.71 -2.38 -41.04
N PRO A 122 18.93 -1.38 -41.50
CA PRO A 122 18.94 -0.05 -40.90
C PRO A 122 18.61 -0.04 -39.38
N PHE A 123 17.76 -0.94 -38.91
CA PHE A 123 17.41 -1.02 -37.49
C PHE A 123 18.56 -1.55 -36.63
N GLU A 124 19.22 -2.63 -37.06
CA GLU A 124 20.41 -3.15 -36.38
C GLU A 124 21.55 -2.12 -36.37
N GLN A 125 21.73 -1.38 -37.48
CA GLN A 125 22.71 -0.30 -37.55
C GLN A 125 22.38 0.85 -36.58
N ALA A 126 21.10 1.19 -36.44
CA ALA A 126 20.65 2.24 -35.52
C ALA A 126 20.88 1.82 -34.06
N GLU A 127 20.55 0.59 -33.68
CA GLU A 127 20.82 0.04 -32.34
C GLU A 127 22.31 0.04 -32.02
N TYR A 128 23.13 -0.38 -32.96
CA TYR A 128 24.58 -0.35 -32.81
C TYR A 128 25.11 1.06 -32.58
N ILE A 129 24.70 2.05 -33.38
CA ILE A 129 25.11 3.46 -33.24
C ILE A 129 24.67 4.00 -31.90
N TYR A 130 23.44 3.69 -31.46
CA TYR A 130 22.92 4.10 -30.16
C TYR A 130 23.76 3.55 -28.99
N SER A 131 24.23 2.31 -29.11
CA SER A 131 25.10 1.68 -28.11
C SER A 131 26.47 2.33 -27.94
N LEU A 132 26.89 3.15 -28.92
CA LEU A 132 28.19 3.86 -28.92
C LEU A 132 28.14 5.19 -28.15
N ILE A 133 26.98 5.62 -27.69
CA ILE A 133 26.82 6.83 -26.89
C ILE A 133 27.34 6.57 -25.48
N GLU A 134 28.27 7.38 -25.03
CA GLU A 134 28.79 7.36 -23.67
C GLU A 134 28.55 8.71 -22.99
N SER A 135 28.23 8.65 -21.69
CA SER A 135 28.20 9.87 -20.89
C SER A 135 29.60 10.36 -20.59
N GLU A 136 29.82 11.64 -20.72
CA GLU A 136 31.02 12.30 -20.20
C GLU A 136 30.75 12.73 -18.77
N GLU A 137 31.48 12.18 -17.83
CA GLU A 137 31.50 12.63 -16.43
C GLU A 137 32.53 13.74 -16.21
#